data_e68d540cd9f185135b107aefbb0f6686
#
_entry.id   e68d540cd9f185135b107aefbb0f6686
#
_cell.length_a   1.000
_cell.length_b   1.000
_cell.length_c   1.000
_cell.angle_alpha   90.00
_cell.angle_beta   90.00
_cell.angle_gamma   90.00
#
_symmetry.space_group_name_H-M   'P 1'
#
loop_
_entity.id
_entity.type
_entity.pdbx_description
1 polymer ?
#
loop_
_entity_poly.entity_id
_entity_poly.type
_entity_poly.pdbx_seq_one_letter_code
_entity_poly.pdbx_strand_id
1 'polypeptide(L)'
;MAYIGRQQTSGAFLKLDDISSQFNSSTTTFNLTVGGEAFFAGNPYSLLVSLGGVIQEPIASFTIVENQINFASAPRVGADFFIVVLATTNVTPLQTLTIGSRAGAHSMDLHGRSMVVKDRSGTNHPIAFNLA
;
A
#
# COMPACT_ATOMS: atom_id res chain seq x y z
N MET A 1 -26.21 24.43 -0.82
CA MET A 1 -26.43 24.09 -2.22
C MET A 1 -26.15 22.61 -2.43
N ALA A 2 -27.10 21.90 -2.96
CA ALA A 2 -26.88 20.51 -3.26
C ALA A 2 -25.94 20.42 -4.49
N TYR A 3 -24.84 19.79 -4.32
CA TYR A 3 -23.95 19.53 -5.42
C TYR A 3 -24.54 18.38 -6.26
N ILE A 4 -24.95 18.73 -7.46
CA ILE A 4 -25.52 17.72 -8.38
C ILE A 4 -24.40 17.27 -9.28
N GLY A 5 -23.75 16.22 -8.90
CA GLY A 5 -22.66 15.71 -9.68
C GLY A 5 -21.94 14.64 -8.91
N ARG A 6 -20.96 14.06 -9.57
CA ARG A 6 -20.16 13.03 -8.92
C ARG A 6 -19.32 13.66 -7.82
N GLN A 7 -19.44 13.14 -6.61
CA GLN A 7 -18.50 13.49 -5.58
C GLN A 7 -17.11 12.99 -6.00
N GLN A 8 -16.17 13.92 -6.00
CA GLN A 8 -14.78 13.52 -6.21
C GLN A 8 -14.29 12.83 -4.98
N THR A 9 -14.16 11.53 -5.07
CA THR A 9 -13.49 10.74 -4.04
C THR A 9 -12.00 10.58 -4.37
N SER A 10 -11.62 10.77 -5.62
CA SER A 10 -10.23 10.75 -6.04
C SER A 10 -9.62 12.14 -5.84
N GLY A 11 -8.61 12.24 -5.02
CA GLY A 11 -7.94 13.49 -4.71
C GLY A 11 -8.15 13.98 -3.29
N ALA A 12 -8.89 13.26 -2.48
CA ALA A 12 -8.94 13.53 -1.06
C ALA A 12 -7.58 13.16 -0.45
N PHE A 13 -6.94 14.14 0.16
CA PHE A 13 -5.71 13.87 0.89
C PHE A 13 -6.04 13.14 2.18
N LEU A 14 -5.26 12.13 2.47
CA LEU A 14 -5.41 11.34 3.67
C LEU A 14 -4.39 11.80 4.70
N LYS A 15 -4.88 12.20 5.86
CA LYS A 15 -3.99 12.52 6.98
C LYS A 15 -3.83 11.29 7.85
N LEU A 16 -2.58 10.93 8.13
CA LEU A 16 -2.30 9.79 9.00
C LEU A 16 -2.48 10.18 10.47
N ASP A 17 -2.55 9.16 11.31
CA ASP A 17 -2.68 9.37 12.74
C ASP A 17 -1.45 10.10 13.30
N ASP A 18 -1.68 10.92 14.31
CA ASP A 18 -0.62 11.68 14.96
C ASP A 18 0.21 10.78 15.87
N ILE A 19 1.50 10.69 15.61
CA ILE A 19 2.43 9.90 16.40
C ILE A 19 3.29 10.76 17.35
N SER A 20 3.01 12.05 17.43
CA SER A 20 3.83 12.97 18.24
C SER A 20 3.89 12.61 19.71
N SER A 21 2.85 11.95 20.24
CA SER A 21 2.84 11.49 21.61
C SER A 21 3.91 10.43 21.92
N GLN A 22 4.44 9.79 20.89
CA GLN A 22 5.48 8.77 21.01
C GLN A 22 6.89 9.35 20.93
N PHE A 23 7.02 10.64 20.66
CA PHE A 23 8.32 11.28 20.51
C PHE A 23 9.02 11.40 21.88
N ASN A 24 10.21 10.89 21.95
CA ASN A 24 10.97 10.83 23.20
C ASN A 24 12.42 11.30 23.05
N SER A 25 12.75 11.95 21.94
CA SER A 25 14.10 12.43 21.62
C SER A 25 15.15 11.33 21.46
N SER A 26 14.72 10.08 21.43
CA SER A 26 15.62 8.92 21.30
C SER A 26 15.18 7.96 20.21
N THR A 27 13.88 7.71 20.10
CA THR A 27 13.33 6.78 19.12
C THR A 27 13.23 7.46 17.75
N THR A 28 13.65 6.74 16.73
CA THR A 28 13.61 7.23 15.33
C THR A 28 12.58 6.51 14.47
N THR A 29 12.07 5.37 14.91
CA THR A 29 11.18 4.52 14.13
C THR A 29 9.79 4.50 14.75
N PHE A 30 8.78 4.76 13.94
CA PHE A 30 7.39 4.79 14.39
C PHE A 30 6.49 4.09 13.38
N ASN A 31 5.44 3.44 13.88
CA ASN A 31 4.44 2.83 13.04
C ASN A 31 3.47 3.89 12.51
N LEU A 32 3.14 3.78 11.25
CA LEU A 32 2.16 4.63 10.61
C LEU A 32 0.80 3.95 10.62
N THR A 33 -0.22 4.69 11.04
CA THR A 33 -1.58 4.18 11.10
C THR A 33 -2.57 5.21 10.57
N VAL A 34 -3.73 4.71 10.17
CA VAL A 34 -4.91 5.51 9.84
C VAL A 34 -6.07 4.93 10.61
N GLY A 35 -6.64 5.70 11.52
CA GLY A 35 -7.73 5.19 12.35
C GLY A 35 -7.34 3.98 13.18
N GLY A 36 -6.07 3.85 13.54
CA GLY A 36 -5.54 2.72 14.28
C GLY A 36 -5.08 1.53 13.45
N GLU A 37 -5.40 1.52 12.16
CA GLU A 37 -5.00 0.44 11.27
C GLU A 37 -3.68 0.76 10.58
N ALA A 38 -2.83 -0.25 10.39
CA ALA A 38 -1.52 -0.07 9.79
C ALA A 38 -1.63 0.53 8.40
N PHE A 39 -0.80 1.54 8.13
CA PHE A 39 -0.75 2.19 6.84
C PHE A 39 0.58 1.93 6.14
N PHE A 40 0.52 1.46 4.92
CA PHE A 40 1.70 1.15 4.11
C PHE A 40 1.85 2.21 3.02
N ALA A 41 2.83 3.07 3.17
CA ALA A 41 3.02 4.20 2.26
C ALA A 41 3.59 3.81 0.91
N GLY A 42 4.29 2.70 0.83
CA GLY A 42 4.93 2.25 -0.39
C GLY A 42 6.27 2.92 -0.65
N ASN A 43 6.33 4.23 -0.56
CA ASN A 43 7.59 4.96 -0.72
C ASN A 43 7.51 6.30 0.02
N PRO A 44 8.66 6.88 0.39
CA PRO A 44 8.66 8.15 1.13
C PRO A 44 8.20 9.35 0.31
N TYR A 45 8.26 9.29 -1.01
CA TYR A 45 7.87 10.42 -1.86
C TYR A 45 6.36 10.64 -1.92
N SER A 46 5.59 9.66 -1.50
CA SER A 46 4.12 9.78 -1.46
C SER A 46 3.62 10.51 -0.23
N LEU A 47 4.50 10.91 0.67
CA LEU A 47 4.14 11.51 1.93
C LEU A 47 4.67 12.94 2.05
N LEU A 48 3.83 13.81 2.58
CA LEU A 48 4.25 15.12 3.07
C LEU A 48 4.35 15.02 4.58
N VAL A 49 5.57 15.09 5.08
CA VAL A 49 5.85 14.96 6.52
C VAL A 49 6.28 16.32 7.06
N SER A 50 5.61 16.77 8.11
CA SER A 50 5.99 17.97 8.83
C SER A 50 6.35 17.62 10.27
N LEU A 51 7.50 18.07 10.70
CA LEU A 51 8.01 17.85 12.04
C LEU A 51 8.44 19.19 12.64
N GLY A 52 7.79 19.62 13.72
CA GLY A 52 8.06 20.92 14.32
C GLY A 52 7.79 22.09 13.38
N GLY A 53 6.85 21.95 12.45
CA GLY A 53 6.55 22.96 11.45
C GLY A 53 7.50 22.99 10.26
N VAL A 54 8.44 22.05 10.19
CA VAL A 54 9.42 21.96 9.10
C VAL A 54 9.12 20.74 8.25
N ILE A 55 9.02 20.96 6.94
CA ILE A 55 8.82 19.87 5.99
C ILE A 55 10.08 19.01 5.93
N GLN A 56 9.88 17.71 6.04
CA GLN A 56 10.96 16.74 6.02
C GLN A 56 11.20 16.25 4.61
N GLU A 57 12.45 16.24 4.19
CA GLU A 57 12.83 15.78 2.87
C GLU A 57 12.84 14.25 2.83
N PRO A 58 12.13 13.64 1.86
CA PRO A 58 12.18 12.18 1.71
C PRO A 58 13.59 11.69 1.47
N ILE A 59 13.92 10.55 2.04
CA ILE A 59 15.22 9.89 2.00
C ILE A 59 16.26 10.59 2.88
N ALA A 60 16.41 11.90 2.78
CA ALA A 60 17.40 12.62 3.56
C ALA A 60 17.03 12.73 5.03
N SER A 61 15.76 13.01 5.31
CA SER A 61 15.28 13.23 6.68
C SER A 61 14.48 12.04 7.23
N PHE A 62 13.87 11.27 6.35
CA PHE A 62 13.15 10.07 6.76
C PHE A 62 13.09 9.05 5.63
N THR A 63 12.94 7.80 6.00
CA THR A 63 12.69 6.69 5.06
C THR A 63 11.46 5.91 5.51
N ILE A 64 10.93 5.11 4.59
CA ILE A 64 9.76 4.27 4.85
C ILE A 64 10.15 2.81 4.64
N VAL A 65 9.82 1.98 5.60
CA VAL A 65 9.94 0.53 5.48
C VAL A 65 8.62 -0.07 5.96
N GLU A 66 7.92 -0.72 5.06
CA GLU A 66 6.60 -1.29 5.33
C GLU A 66 5.65 -0.22 5.88
N ASN A 67 5.14 -0.39 7.09
CA ASN A 67 4.27 0.58 7.74
C ASN A 67 5.00 1.47 8.74
N GLN A 68 6.33 1.59 8.61
CA GLN A 68 7.14 2.35 9.55
C GLN A 68 7.83 3.52 8.88
N ILE A 69 7.87 4.64 9.59
CA ILE A 69 8.69 5.78 9.23
C ILE A 69 9.94 5.77 10.11
N ASN A 70 11.08 5.96 9.48
CA ASN A 70 12.37 6.07 10.16
C ASN A 70 12.92 7.46 9.93
N PHE A 71 13.03 8.23 11.00
CA PHE A 71 13.65 9.56 10.93
C PHE A 71 15.17 9.45 11.03
N ALA A 72 15.87 10.31 10.29
CA ALA A 72 17.33 10.39 10.38
C ALA A 72 17.79 10.86 11.76
N SER A 73 16.97 11.65 12.44
CA SER A 73 17.23 12.11 13.82
C SER A 73 15.96 11.93 14.62
N ALA A 74 16.11 11.55 15.89
CA ALA A 74 14.98 11.32 16.76
C ALA A 74 14.16 12.61 16.96
N PRO A 75 12.85 12.57 16.72
CA PRO A 75 11.99 13.72 16.97
C PRO A 75 11.99 14.10 18.45
N ARG A 76 12.03 15.40 18.68
CA ARG A 76 12.04 15.95 20.02
C ARG A 76 10.67 15.79 20.67
N VAL A 77 10.69 15.55 21.99
CA VAL A 77 9.46 15.56 22.78
C VAL A 77 8.70 16.86 22.56
N GLY A 78 7.41 16.76 22.29
CA GLY A 78 6.54 17.92 22.13
C GLY A 78 6.62 18.58 20.77
N ALA A 79 7.37 18.02 19.82
CA ALA A 79 7.38 18.55 18.46
C ALA A 79 6.04 18.31 17.77
N ASP A 80 5.51 19.33 17.13
CA ASP A 80 4.31 19.19 16.33
C ASP A 80 4.58 18.28 15.14
N PHE A 81 3.58 17.52 14.76
CA PHE A 81 3.76 16.54 13.71
C PHE A 81 2.47 16.32 12.92
N PHE A 82 2.61 16.19 11.62
CA PHE A 82 1.54 15.63 10.79
C PHE A 82 2.14 14.98 9.54
N ILE A 83 1.42 14.00 9.02
CA ILE A 83 1.70 13.39 7.72
C ILE A 83 0.44 13.43 6.88
N VAL A 84 0.60 13.88 5.64
CA VAL A 84 -0.45 13.83 4.64
C VAL A 84 0.01 12.96 3.48
N VAL A 85 -0.83 12.07 3.04
CA VAL A 85 -0.56 11.24 1.87
C VAL A 85 -0.87 12.04 0.62
N LEU A 86 0.15 12.28 -0.19
CA LEU A 86 0.03 13.08 -1.41
C LEU A 86 -0.50 12.26 -2.58
N ALA A 87 -0.12 11.01 -2.64
CA ALA A 87 -0.55 10.09 -3.68
C ALA A 87 -0.59 8.70 -3.10
N THR A 88 -1.72 8.09 -3.18
CA THR A 88 -1.75 6.65 -3.04
C THR A 88 -1.25 6.10 -4.35
N THR A 89 -0.04 5.58 -4.34
CA THR A 89 0.29 4.63 -5.37
C THR A 89 -0.61 3.44 -5.12
N ASN A 90 -1.75 3.51 -5.71
CA ASN A 90 -2.54 2.33 -5.83
C ASN A 90 -1.81 1.46 -6.86
N VAL A 91 -0.67 0.98 -6.47
CA VAL A 91 -0.16 -0.19 -7.12
C VAL A 91 -1.12 -1.27 -6.66
N THR A 92 -2.18 -1.41 -7.39
CA THR A 92 -2.85 -2.67 -7.38
C THR A 92 -1.73 -3.66 -7.66
N PRO A 93 -1.27 -4.41 -6.67
CA PRO A 93 -0.32 -5.45 -7.00
C PRO A 93 -0.98 -6.18 -8.14
N LEU A 94 -0.29 -6.23 -9.24
CA LEU A 94 -0.68 -7.08 -10.35
C LEU A 94 -1.19 -8.32 -9.67
N GLN A 95 -2.48 -8.46 -9.66
CA GLN A 95 -3.03 -9.66 -9.05
C GLN A 95 -2.50 -10.79 -9.91
N THR A 96 -1.39 -11.29 -9.47
CA THR A 96 -0.92 -12.52 -10.00
C THR A 96 -2.09 -13.45 -9.79
N LEU A 97 -2.80 -13.70 -10.86
CA LEU A 97 -3.79 -14.72 -10.82
C LEU A 97 -3.04 -16.00 -10.54
N THR A 98 -2.86 -16.29 -9.28
CA THR A 98 -2.28 -17.56 -8.89
C THR A 98 -3.36 -18.59 -9.12
N ILE A 99 -3.36 -19.11 -10.32
CA ILE A 99 -4.23 -20.20 -10.62
C ILE A 99 -3.68 -21.40 -9.88
N GLY A 100 -4.37 -21.71 -8.81
CA GLY A 100 -4.25 -22.99 -8.20
C GLY A 100 -2.86 -23.53 -8.03
N SER A 101 -2.19 -23.12 -7.01
CA SER A 101 -1.02 -23.84 -6.58
C SER A 101 -1.35 -25.28 -6.13
N ARG A 102 -2.62 -25.62 -6.11
CA ARG A 102 -3.02 -26.98 -5.73
C ARG A 102 -3.31 -27.81 -6.95
N ALA A 103 -2.79 -29.03 -6.92
CA ALA A 103 -3.13 -30.01 -7.94
C ALA A 103 -4.65 -30.17 -8.03
N GLY A 104 -5.18 -30.02 -9.21
CA GLY A 104 -6.60 -30.17 -9.45
C GLY A 104 -7.45 -28.93 -9.34
N ALA A 105 -6.91 -27.83 -8.85
CA ALA A 105 -7.66 -26.59 -8.76
C ALA A 105 -7.35 -25.68 -9.96
N HIS A 106 -7.77 -26.11 -11.13
CA HIS A 106 -7.52 -25.35 -12.33
C HIS A 106 -8.83 -24.82 -12.87
N SER A 107 -9.30 -23.73 -12.29
CA SER A 107 -10.42 -23.07 -12.89
C SER A 107 -9.96 -21.73 -13.41
N MET A 108 -9.75 -21.67 -14.68
CA MET A 108 -9.55 -20.42 -15.38
C MET A 108 -10.64 -20.32 -16.44
N ASP A 109 -11.40 -19.26 -16.34
CA ASP A 109 -12.39 -18.98 -17.36
C ASP A 109 -11.72 -18.24 -18.52
N LEU A 110 -11.60 -18.89 -19.61
CA LEU A 110 -11.04 -18.31 -20.84
C LEU A 110 -12.10 -17.91 -21.85
N HIS A 111 -13.34 -17.81 -21.44
CA HIS A 111 -14.42 -17.38 -22.32
C HIS A 111 -14.47 -18.16 -23.63
N GLY A 112 -14.43 -19.47 -23.53
CA GLY A 112 -14.52 -20.34 -24.69
C GLY A 112 -13.22 -20.55 -25.47
N ARG A 113 -12.13 -20.00 -25.01
CA ARG A 113 -10.84 -20.26 -25.64
C ARG A 113 -10.22 -21.50 -25.04
N SER A 114 -9.59 -22.27 -25.88
CA SER A 114 -8.87 -23.43 -25.39
C SER A 114 -7.52 -23.01 -24.86
N MET A 115 -7.17 -23.55 -23.72
CA MET A 115 -5.85 -23.41 -23.15
C MET A 115 -5.27 -24.77 -22.87
N VAL A 116 -4.00 -24.93 -23.19
CA VAL A 116 -3.29 -26.16 -22.89
C VAL A 116 -2.40 -25.89 -21.69
N VAL A 117 -2.62 -26.65 -20.63
CA VAL A 117 -1.78 -26.57 -19.45
C VAL A 117 -0.85 -27.76 -19.49
N LYS A 118 0.44 -27.49 -19.31
CA LYS A 118 1.43 -28.57 -19.18
C LYS A 118 1.53 -28.96 -17.73
N ASP A 119 1.54 -30.23 -17.48
CA ASP A 119 1.82 -30.73 -16.15
C ASP A 119 3.33 -30.65 -15.84
N ARG A 120 3.69 -31.09 -14.66
CA ARG A 120 5.08 -31.01 -14.23
C ARG A 120 6.01 -31.84 -15.09
N SER A 121 5.51 -32.87 -15.74
CA SER A 121 6.29 -33.74 -16.65
C SER A 121 6.33 -33.15 -18.06
N GLY A 122 5.67 -32.05 -18.33
CA GLY A 122 5.63 -31.46 -19.64
C GLY A 122 4.55 -32.01 -20.54
N THR A 123 3.68 -32.84 -20.03
CA THR A 123 2.58 -33.39 -20.79
C THR A 123 1.49 -32.34 -20.96
N ASN A 124 1.02 -32.16 -22.19
CA ASN A 124 -0.07 -31.25 -22.46
C ASN A 124 -1.39 -31.83 -21.98
N HIS A 125 -2.04 -31.09 -21.12
CA HIS A 125 -3.39 -31.39 -20.71
C HIS A 125 -4.32 -30.39 -21.35
N PRO A 126 -5.05 -30.75 -22.39
CA PRO A 126 -6.07 -29.85 -22.91
C PRO A 126 -7.09 -29.65 -21.81
N ILE A 127 -7.29 -28.39 -21.47
CA ILE A 127 -8.33 -28.07 -20.51
C ILE A 127 -9.65 -28.23 -21.22
N ALA A 128 -10.29 -29.32 -20.95
CA ALA A 128 -11.68 -29.43 -21.32
C ALA A 128 -12.45 -28.53 -20.41
N PHE A 129 -12.93 -27.41 -20.94
CA PHE A 129 -13.86 -26.61 -20.20
C PHE A 129 -15.16 -27.40 -20.12
N ASN A 130 -15.27 -28.13 -19.07
CA ASN A 130 -16.50 -28.80 -18.80
C ASN A 130 -17.46 -27.77 -18.26
N LEU A 131 -18.19 -27.17 -19.14
CA LEU A 131 -19.16 -26.14 -18.81
C LEU A 131 -20.47 -26.74 -18.33
N ALA A 132 -20.46 -27.98 -17.99
CA ALA A 132 -21.63 -28.60 -17.41
C ALA A 132 -21.79 -28.22 -15.95
#